data_22f432e4866a8dea1d78d0e196316d41
#
_entry.id   22f432e4866a8dea1d78d0e196316d41
#
_cell.length_a   1.000
_cell.length_b   1.000
_cell.length_c   1.000
_cell.angle_alpha   90.00
_cell.angle_beta   90.00
_cell.angle_gamma   90.00
#
_symmetry.space_group_name_H-M   'P 1'
#
loop_
_entity.id
_entity.type
_entity.pdbx_description
1 polymer ?
#
loop_
_entity_poly.entity_id
_entity_poly.type
_entity_poly.pdbx_seq_one_letter_code
_entity_poly.pdbx_strand_id
1 'polypeptide(L)'
;DTPGVAVVVSSVGCRIGMPMTELLAKADMGLAEAESKGDFAYIANGLEPAPLQGGEDTWRRALQATLLAARVQLMQFPVSDRMGDLVHMECPMRLQLENNGPFEPAARWLPFALRTGMSCDVDMAAVALAVTAIASDGKPRGVNLSPQSLAHPQFLPRLRERIVAAGASARH
;
A
#
# COMPACT_ATOMS: atom_id res chain seq x y z
N ASP A 1 9.53 -29.59 -20.72
CA ASP A 1 8.34 -29.02 -20.04
C ASP A 1 8.55 -29.15 -18.55
N THR A 2 8.89 -28.05 -17.88
CA THR A 2 8.91 -27.99 -16.43
C THR A 2 7.44 -27.95 -15.97
N PRO A 3 6.97 -28.81 -15.06
CA PRO A 3 5.62 -28.71 -14.54
C PRO A 3 5.42 -27.31 -13.96
N GLY A 4 4.38 -26.61 -14.43
CA GLY A 4 4.04 -25.29 -13.90
C GLY A 4 3.80 -25.40 -12.40
N VAL A 5 4.47 -24.59 -11.60
CA VAL A 5 4.20 -24.46 -10.17
C VAL A 5 2.99 -23.57 -10.01
N ALA A 6 1.87 -24.14 -9.57
CA ALA A 6 0.70 -23.40 -9.14
C ALA A 6 0.90 -22.92 -7.69
N VAL A 7 0.62 -21.66 -7.42
CA VAL A 7 0.70 -21.09 -6.07
C VAL A 7 -0.66 -20.52 -5.71
N VAL A 8 -1.25 -21.02 -4.62
CA VAL A 8 -2.45 -20.45 -4.01
C VAL A 8 -2.10 -19.91 -2.62
N VAL A 9 -2.69 -18.80 -2.25
CA VAL A 9 -2.37 -18.12 -1.00
C VAL A 9 -3.65 -17.70 -0.27
N SER A 10 -3.67 -17.95 1.03
CA SER A 10 -4.67 -17.37 1.92
C SER A 10 -3.99 -16.53 3.00
N SER A 11 -4.59 -15.40 3.34
CA SER A 11 -4.19 -14.61 4.50
C SER A 11 -5.38 -14.38 5.43
N VAL A 12 -5.10 -14.29 6.73
CA VAL A 12 -6.13 -14.07 7.77
C VAL A 12 -5.70 -12.93 8.66
N GLY A 13 -6.61 -11.97 8.86
CA GLY A 13 -6.44 -10.93 9.87
C GLY A 13 -6.53 -11.53 11.27
N CYS A 14 -5.58 -11.19 12.16
CA CYS A 14 -5.61 -11.61 13.56
C CYS A 14 -5.70 -10.44 14.52
N ARG A 15 -6.24 -10.68 15.70
CA ARG A 15 -6.24 -9.75 16.85
C ARG A 15 -5.46 -10.37 18.00
N ILE A 16 -4.88 -9.53 18.83
CA ILE A 16 -4.28 -9.99 20.09
C ILE A 16 -5.34 -10.75 20.90
N GLY A 17 -5.02 -11.97 21.32
CA GLY A 17 -5.93 -12.85 22.06
C GLY A 17 -6.84 -13.74 21.22
N MET A 18 -6.77 -13.69 19.87
CA MET A 18 -7.49 -14.66 19.03
C MET A 18 -6.90 -16.06 19.22
N PRO A 19 -7.76 -17.10 19.47
CA PRO A 19 -7.29 -18.47 19.58
C PRO A 19 -6.60 -18.94 18.28
N MET A 20 -5.47 -19.61 18.40
CA MET A 20 -4.71 -20.14 17.26
C MET A 20 -5.56 -21.10 16.41
N THR A 21 -6.43 -21.89 17.02
CA THR A 21 -7.35 -22.79 16.34
C THR A 21 -8.34 -22.07 15.45
N GLU A 22 -8.85 -20.90 15.88
CA GLU A 22 -9.73 -20.06 15.06
C GLU A 22 -8.97 -19.44 13.89
N LEU A 23 -7.73 -18.96 14.14
CA LEU A 23 -6.87 -18.39 13.12
C LEU A 23 -6.57 -19.42 12.01
N LEU A 24 -6.15 -20.62 12.40
CA LEU A 24 -5.84 -21.69 11.46
C LEU A 24 -7.07 -22.16 10.68
N ALA A 25 -8.22 -22.31 11.32
CA ALA A 25 -9.45 -22.68 10.64
C ALA A 25 -9.85 -21.64 9.56
N LYS A 26 -9.71 -20.35 9.84
CA LYS A 26 -9.96 -19.30 8.86
C LYS A 26 -8.94 -19.33 7.71
N ALA A 27 -7.67 -19.60 8.00
CA ALA A 27 -6.64 -19.72 6.99
C ALA A 27 -6.90 -20.92 6.06
N ASP A 28 -7.26 -22.08 6.61
CA ASP A 28 -7.60 -23.29 5.86
C ASP A 28 -8.84 -23.08 4.97
N MET A 29 -9.88 -22.45 5.50
CA MET A 29 -11.07 -22.09 4.69
C MET A 29 -10.71 -21.17 3.52
N GLY A 30 -9.90 -20.15 3.77
CA GLY A 30 -9.44 -19.24 2.71
C GLY A 30 -8.56 -19.96 1.69
N LEU A 31 -7.73 -20.89 2.12
CA LEU A 31 -6.90 -21.68 1.21
C LEU A 31 -7.76 -22.60 0.31
N ALA A 32 -8.74 -23.31 0.87
CA ALA A 32 -9.67 -24.12 0.12
C ALA A 32 -10.48 -23.31 -0.90
N GLU A 33 -10.89 -22.09 -0.53
CA GLU A 33 -11.53 -21.16 -1.46
C GLU A 33 -10.58 -20.69 -2.58
N ALA A 34 -9.32 -20.38 -2.26
CA ALA A 34 -8.31 -20.02 -3.24
C ALA A 34 -8.06 -21.17 -4.24
N GLU A 35 -7.90 -22.40 -3.76
CA GLU A 35 -7.73 -23.59 -4.59
C GLU A 35 -8.90 -23.80 -5.56
N SER A 36 -10.12 -23.51 -5.13
CA SER A 36 -11.31 -23.62 -5.98
C SER A 36 -11.35 -22.59 -7.12
N LYS A 37 -10.61 -21.49 -6.99
CA LYS A 37 -10.53 -20.40 -8.00
C LYS A 37 -9.43 -20.62 -9.03
N GLY A 38 -8.58 -21.61 -8.84
CA GLY A 38 -7.52 -22.02 -9.75
C GLY A 38 -6.13 -21.45 -9.40
N ASP A 39 -5.21 -21.64 -10.32
CA ASP A 39 -3.80 -21.29 -10.14
C ASP A 39 -3.60 -19.79 -9.90
N PHE A 40 -2.67 -19.48 -8.98
CA PHE A 40 -2.34 -18.11 -8.57
C PHE A 40 -3.49 -17.33 -7.88
N ALA A 41 -4.47 -18.03 -7.33
CA ALA A 41 -5.54 -17.39 -6.58
C ALA A 41 -5.07 -16.90 -5.20
N TYR A 42 -5.60 -15.75 -4.78
CA TYR A 42 -5.37 -15.18 -3.46
C TYR A 42 -6.70 -14.86 -2.77
N ILE A 43 -6.84 -15.31 -1.53
CA ILE A 43 -7.98 -15.00 -0.66
C ILE A 43 -7.47 -14.29 0.60
N ALA A 44 -8.01 -13.11 0.86
CA ALA A 44 -7.73 -12.35 2.07
C ALA A 44 -8.97 -12.37 2.99
N ASN A 45 -8.90 -13.16 4.05
CA ASN A 45 -9.87 -13.14 5.14
C ASN A 45 -9.42 -12.14 6.20
N GLY A 46 -9.59 -10.85 5.91
CA GLY A 46 -9.21 -9.76 6.81
C GLY A 46 -10.21 -9.58 7.95
N LEU A 47 -9.75 -8.90 9.00
CA LEU A 47 -10.67 -8.21 9.91
C LEU A 47 -11.19 -7.01 9.11
N GLU A 48 -12.34 -7.18 8.46
CA GLU A 48 -12.99 -6.08 7.78
C GLU A 48 -13.45 -5.03 8.80
N PRO A 49 -12.83 -3.84 8.84
CA PRO A 49 -13.57 -2.68 9.26
C PRO A 49 -14.62 -2.42 8.16
N ALA A 50 -15.83 -2.02 8.53
CA ALA A 50 -16.88 -1.72 7.56
C ALA A 50 -16.32 -0.82 6.44
N PRO A 51 -16.45 -1.19 5.16
CA PRO A 51 -15.98 -0.33 4.09
C PRO A 51 -16.73 1.00 4.15
N LEU A 52 -16.07 2.09 3.73
CA LEU A 52 -16.78 3.31 3.36
C LEU A 52 -17.96 2.87 2.48
N GLN A 53 -19.19 2.96 3.01
CA GLN A 53 -20.37 2.54 2.26
C GLN A 53 -20.58 3.57 1.15
N GLY A 54 -20.44 3.13 -0.12
CA GLY A 54 -20.64 4.01 -1.25
C GLY A 54 -19.98 3.52 -2.54
N GLY A 55 -20.47 4.03 -3.66
CA GLY A 55 -19.92 3.77 -4.98
C GLY A 55 -18.59 4.49 -5.24
N GLU A 56 -18.09 4.36 -6.47
CA GLU A 56 -16.80 4.92 -6.90
C GLU A 56 -16.66 6.43 -6.65
N ASP A 57 -17.76 7.20 -6.83
CA ASP A 57 -17.75 8.64 -6.58
C ASP A 57 -17.56 9.00 -5.10
N THR A 58 -18.06 8.17 -4.18
CA THR A 58 -17.85 8.36 -2.75
C THR A 58 -16.39 8.12 -2.40
N TRP A 59 -15.79 7.06 -2.94
CA TRP A 59 -14.38 6.76 -2.76
C TRP A 59 -13.48 7.81 -3.38
N ARG A 60 -13.76 8.26 -4.59
CA ARG A 60 -13.00 9.33 -5.24
C ARG A 60 -13.00 10.60 -4.39
N ARG A 61 -14.17 11.04 -3.93
CA ARG A 61 -14.28 12.23 -3.06
C ARG A 61 -13.54 12.06 -1.73
N ALA A 62 -13.64 10.89 -1.10
CA ALA A 62 -12.93 10.61 0.13
C ALA A 62 -11.40 10.64 -0.05
N LEU A 63 -10.88 10.03 -1.11
CA LEU A 63 -9.45 10.05 -1.46
C LEU A 63 -8.98 11.47 -1.77
N GLN A 64 -9.72 12.23 -2.59
CA GLN A 64 -9.40 13.63 -2.88
C GLN A 64 -9.36 14.49 -1.61
N ALA A 65 -10.38 14.39 -0.77
CA ALA A 65 -10.44 15.13 0.49
C ALA A 65 -9.29 14.75 1.44
N THR A 66 -8.91 13.49 1.46
CA THR A 66 -7.77 12.99 2.25
C THR A 66 -6.45 13.58 1.79
N LEU A 67 -6.20 13.58 0.48
CA LEU A 67 -4.98 14.15 -0.10
C LEU A 67 -4.92 15.67 0.08
N LEU A 68 -6.02 16.36 -0.17
CA LEU A 68 -6.11 17.84 0.01
C LEU A 68 -5.90 18.28 1.47
N ALA A 69 -6.39 17.48 2.42
CA ALA A 69 -6.21 17.75 3.85
C ALA A 69 -4.87 17.22 4.40
N ALA A 70 -3.97 16.70 3.54
CA ALA A 70 -2.70 16.10 3.92
C ALA A 70 -2.84 14.99 5.01
N ARG A 71 -3.97 14.28 5.03
CA ARG A 71 -4.23 13.17 5.96
C ARG A 71 -3.57 11.88 5.48
N VAL A 72 -2.27 11.95 5.27
CA VAL A 72 -1.43 10.92 4.70
C VAL A 72 -0.22 10.68 5.60
N GLN A 73 0.20 9.45 5.73
CA GLN A 73 1.33 9.06 6.55
C GLN A 73 2.15 7.96 5.87
N LEU A 74 3.48 8.07 5.93
CA LEU A 74 4.37 6.96 5.63
C LEU A 74 4.74 6.23 6.92
N MET A 75 4.48 4.94 6.97
CA MET A 75 5.13 4.07 7.94
C MET A 75 6.59 3.90 7.54
N GLN A 76 7.44 3.48 8.47
CA GLN A 76 8.85 3.30 8.20
C GLN A 76 9.34 1.98 8.83
N PHE A 77 9.80 1.07 7.99
CA PHE A 77 10.34 -0.22 8.41
C PHE A 77 11.78 -0.34 7.89
N PRO A 78 12.77 -0.55 8.77
CA PRO A 78 14.15 -0.68 8.32
C PRO A 78 14.33 -1.98 7.54
N VAL A 79 14.95 -1.88 6.38
CA VAL A 79 15.46 -3.01 5.59
C VAL A 79 16.98 -3.00 5.74
N SER A 80 17.52 -4.07 6.32
CA SER A 80 18.92 -4.22 6.56
C SER A 80 19.50 -5.35 5.70
N ASP A 81 20.78 -5.24 5.38
CA ASP A 81 21.51 -6.31 4.74
C ASP A 81 21.85 -7.44 5.74
N ARG A 82 22.55 -8.46 5.27
CA ARG A 82 22.98 -9.60 6.10
C ARG A 82 23.98 -9.24 7.20
N MET A 83 24.62 -8.06 7.12
CA MET A 83 25.56 -7.55 8.10
C MET A 83 24.89 -6.68 9.16
N GLY A 84 23.60 -6.35 8.96
CA GLY A 84 22.81 -5.51 9.83
C GLY A 84 22.82 -4.03 9.43
N ASP A 85 23.51 -3.67 8.36
CA ASP A 85 23.57 -2.29 7.88
C ASP A 85 22.27 -1.89 7.19
N LEU A 86 21.81 -0.67 7.44
CA LEU A 86 20.59 -0.14 6.85
C LEU A 86 20.75 0.04 5.33
N VAL A 87 19.93 -0.67 4.56
CA VAL A 87 19.82 -0.50 3.10
C VAL A 87 18.89 0.66 2.77
N HIS A 88 17.66 0.62 3.29
CA HIS A 88 16.65 1.68 3.17
C HIS A 88 15.53 1.51 4.22
N MET A 89 14.69 2.52 4.32
CA MET A 89 13.42 2.43 5.03
C MET A 89 12.33 2.08 4.02
N GLU A 90 11.68 0.94 4.17
CA GLU A 90 10.45 0.61 3.42
C GLU A 90 9.31 1.46 3.96
N CYS A 91 8.62 2.19 3.07
CA CYS A 91 7.68 3.22 3.46
C CYS A 91 6.26 2.99 2.91
N PRO A 92 5.50 2.00 3.42
CA PRO A 92 4.10 1.85 3.03
C PRO A 92 3.27 3.03 3.50
N MET A 93 2.41 3.51 2.59
CA MET A 93 1.53 4.64 2.84
C MET A 93 0.26 4.23 3.57
N ARG A 94 -0.18 5.08 4.49
CA ARG A 94 -1.47 5.01 5.16
C ARG A 94 -2.29 6.27 4.91
N LEU A 95 -3.60 6.12 4.77
CA LEU A 95 -4.54 7.20 4.56
C LEU A 95 -5.56 7.27 5.70
N GLN A 96 -5.84 8.46 6.19
CA GLN A 96 -6.94 8.72 7.12
C GLN A 96 -8.16 9.18 6.31
N LEU A 97 -8.99 8.22 5.90
CA LEU A 97 -10.12 8.48 4.98
C LEU A 97 -11.23 9.30 5.64
N GLU A 98 -11.42 9.13 6.94
CA GLU A 98 -12.42 9.86 7.73
C GLU A 98 -11.73 10.82 8.69
N ASN A 99 -12.33 11.98 8.94
CA ASN A 99 -11.83 12.91 9.95
C ASN A 99 -11.79 12.22 11.32
N ASN A 100 -10.63 12.28 11.99
CA ASN A 100 -10.38 11.64 13.27
C ASN A 100 -10.52 10.10 13.26
N GLY A 101 -10.64 9.47 12.10
CA GLY A 101 -10.60 8.02 11.94
C GLY A 101 -9.17 7.47 12.01
N PRO A 102 -9.00 6.16 11.93
CA PRO A 102 -7.67 5.54 11.89
C PRO A 102 -6.96 5.80 10.56
N PHE A 103 -5.63 5.69 10.59
CA PHE A 103 -4.82 5.63 9.37
C PHE A 103 -4.89 4.22 8.77
N GLU A 104 -5.57 4.08 7.65
CA GLU A 104 -5.87 2.81 6.99
C GLU A 104 -4.71 2.34 6.11
N PRO A 105 -4.40 1.04 6.12
CA PRO A 105 -3.37 0.45 5.27
C PRO A 105 -3.79 0.41 3.79
N ALA A 106 -2.80 0.30 2.89
CA ALA A 106 -3.02 0.30 1.43
C ALA A 106 -4.01 -0.78 0.97
N ALA A 107 -4.01 -1.96 1.57
CA ALA A 107 -4.94 -3.03 1.24
C ALA A 107 -6.42 -2.60 1.29
N ARG A 108 -6.74 -1.58 2.09
CA ARG A 108 -8.11 -1.09 2.26
C ARG A 108 -8.53 -0.06 1.21
N TRP A 109 -7.65 0.82 0.79
CA TRP A 109 -8.00 1.94 -0.10
C TRP A 109 -7.40 1.81 -1.50
N LEU A 110 -6.31 1.07 -1.69
CA LEU A 110 -5.62 0.97 -2.98
C LEU A 110 -6.52 0.41 -4.09
N PRO A 111 -7.33 -0.65 -3.89
CA PRO A 111 -8.25 -1.12 -4.93
C PRO A 111 -9.19 -0.03 -5.44
N PHE A 112 -9.63 0.86 -4.54
CA PHE A 112 -10.50 1.97 -4.91
C PHE A 112 -9.74 3.12 -5.56
N ALA A 113 -8.50 3.41 -5.12
CA ALA A 113 -7.64 4.39 -5.79
C ALA A 113 -7.38 4.00 -7.25
N LEU A 114 -7.14 2.70 -7.50
CA LEU A 114 -6.96 2.16 -8.85
C LEU A 114 -8.23 2.30 -9.70
N ARG A 115 -9.38 1.88 -9.17
CA ARG A 115 -10.68 1.92 -9.88
C ARG A 115 -11.15 3.35 -10.16
N THR A 116 -10.90 4.28 -9.26
CA THR A 116 -11.31 5.69 -9.39
C THR A 116 -10.30 6.55 -10.15
N GLY A 117 -9.17 5.98 -10.60
CA GLY A 117 -8.10 6.70 -11.30
C GLY A 117 -7.29 7.64 -10.42
N MET A 118 -7.33 7.45 -9.09
CA MET A 118 -6.62 8.28 -8.10
C MET A 118 -5.21 7.79 -7.78
N SER A 119 -4.77 6.68 -8.36
CA SER A 119 -3.46 6.08 -8.05
C SER A 119 -2.29 7.05 -8.26
N CYS A 120 -2.28 7.80 -9.37
CA CYS A 120 -1.23 8.77 -9.64
C CYS A 120 -1.09 9.84 -8.56
N ASP A 121 -2.20 10.35 -8.05
CA ASP A 121 -2.16 11.41 -7.03
C ASP A 121 -1.75 10.85 -5.67
N VAL A 122 -2.18 9.64 -5.34
CA VAL A 122 -1.76 8.92 -4.13
C VAL A 122 -0.26 8.62 -4.18
N ASP A 123 0.24 8.07 -5.27
CA ASP A 123 1.67 7.74 -5.43
C ASP A 123 2.54 9.00 -5.40
N MET A 124 2.08 10.09 -6.02
CA MET A 124 2.78 11.39 -5.94
C MET A 124 2.81 11.95 -4.51
N ALA A 125 1.76 11.74 -3.73
CA ALA A 125 1.75 12.14 -2.31
C ALA A 125 2.76 11.29 -1.50
N ALA A 126 2.85 9.98 -1.76
CA ALA A 126 3.85 9.11 -1.13
C ALA A 126 5.29 9.56 -1.45
N VAL A 127 5.58 9.86 -2.72
CA VAL A 127 6.88 10.41 -3.15
C VAL A 127 7.18 11.74 -2.46
N ALA A 128 6.20 12.64 -2.35
CA ALA A 128 6.39 13.93 -1.71
C ALA A 128 6.77 13.78 -0.22
N LEU A 129 6.11 12.87 0.50
CA LEU A 129 6.41 12.57 1.89
C LEU A 129 7.80 11.92 2.05
N ALA A 130 8.15 10.98 1.17
CA ALA A 130 9.45 10.32 1.20
C ALA A 130 10.59 11.32 0.99
N VAL A 131 10.48 12.19 0.00
CA VAL A 131 11.46 13.26 -0.27
C VAL A 131 11.61 14.20 0.93
N THR A 132 10.50 14.57 1.56
CA THR A 132 10.53 15.40 2.78
C THR A 132 11.24 14.70 3.93
N ALA A 133 10.97 13.41 4.12
CA ALA A 133 11.60 12.62 5.16
C ALA A 133 13.11 12.43 4.90
N ILE A 134 13.53 12.17 3.65
CA ILE A 134 14.94 12.11 3.26
C ILE A 134 15.65 13.44 3.54
N ALA A 135 15.02 14.55 3.20
CA ALA A 135 15.58 15.88 3.48
C ALA A 135 15.78 16.14 4.97
N SER A 136 14.96 15.50 5.83
CA SER A 136 15.03 15.67 7.29
C SER A 136 16.11 14.81 7.94
N ASP A 137 16.29 13.57 7.53
CA ASP A 137 17.16 12.61 8.24
C ASP A 137 18.24 11.92 7.39
N GLY A 138 18.25 12.18 6.07
CA GLY A 138 19.23 11.65 5.12
C GLY A 138 19.14 10.13 4.86
N LYS A 139 18.11 9.45 5.38
CA LYS A 139 18.00 8.00 5.21
C LYS A 139 17.35 7.65 3.86
N PRO A 140 17.84 6.62 3.14
CA PRO A 140 17.21 6.14 1.92
C PRO A 140 15.80 5.62 2.18
N ARG A 141 14.86 5.83 1.23
CA ARG A 141 13.48 5.37 1.32
C ARG A 141 13.02 4.60 0.09
N GLY A 142 12.42 3.44 0.35
CA GLY A 142 11.68 2.68 -0.64
C GLY A 142 10.21 3.10 -0.63
N VAL A 143 9.69 3.49 -1.79
CA VAL A 143 8.27 3.87 -1.97
C VAL A 143 7.63 2.96 -3.00
N ASN A 144 6.50 2.36 -2.64
CA ASN A 144 5.73 1.53 -3.55
C ASN A 144 4.93 2.42 -4.52
N LEU A 145 5.10 2.19 -5.82
CA LEU A 145 4.36 2.86 -6.88
C LEU A 145 3.48 1.86 -7.63
N SER A 146 2.26 2.25 -7.96
CA SER A 146 1.35 1.39 -8.70
C SER A 146 1.75 1.27 -10.18
N PRO A 147 1.62 0.09 -10.81
CA PRO A 147 1.86 -0.06 -12.25
C PRO A 147 0.99 0.87 -13.09
N GLN A 148 -0.23 1.15 -12.65
CA GLN A 148 -1.13 2.08 -13.35
C GLN A 148 -0.60 3.51 -13.35
N SER A 149 0.01 3.96 -12.25
CA SER A 149 0.66 5.27 -12.19
C SER A 149 1.84 5.34 -13.14
N LEU A 150 2.69 4.32 -13.17
CA LEU A 150 3.85 4.26 -14.07
C LEU A 150 3.43 4.26 -15.56
N ALA A 151 2.28 3.68 -15.89
CA ALA A 151 1.73 3.68 -17.24
C ALA A 151 1.01 4.99 -17.61
N HIS A 152 0.73 5.86 -16.63
CA HIS A 152 0.00 7.11 -16.89
C HIS A 152 0.91 8.18 -17.50
N PRO A 153 0.56 8.79 -18.66
CA PRO A 153 1.45 9.71 -19.38
C PRO A 153 1.97 10.90 -18.56
N GLN A 154 1.16 11.40 -17.62
CA GLN A 154 1.51 12.56 -16.79
C GLN A 154 2.31 12.21 -15.53
N PHE A 155 2.44 10.93 -15.18
CA PHE A 155 3.08 10.54 -13.92
C PHE A 155 4.58 10.75 -13.94
N LEU A 156 5.28 10.22 -14.94
CA LEU A 156 6.73 10.33 -15.04
C LEU A 156 7.23 11.79 -15.16
N PRO A 157 6.60 12.67 -15.96
CA PRO A 157 6.94 14.10 -15.92
C PRO A 157 6.81 14.73 -14.54
N ARG A 158 5.68 14.52 -13.84
CA ARG A 158 5.45 15.03 -12.47
C ARG A 158 6.46 14.47 -11.47
N LEU A 159 6.75 13.17 -11.55
CA LEU A 159 7.76 12.51 -10.71
C LEU A 159 9.14 13.14 -10.92
N ARG A 160 9.54 13.33 -12.19
CA ARG A 160 10.81 13.97 -12.55
C ARG A 160 10.91 15.39 -11.98
N GLU A 161 9.88 16.20 -12.16
CA GLU A 161 9.84 17.54 -11.61
C GLU A 161 10.02 17.54 -10.08
N ARG A 162 9.35 16.60 -9.40
CA ARG A 162 9.47 16.46 -7.94
C ARG A 162 10.87 16.06 -7.51
N ILE A 163 11.50 15.10 -8.21
CA ILE A 163 12.86 14.65 -7.94
C ILE A 163 13.88 15.78 -8.21
N VAL A 164 13.75 16.49 -9.32
CA VAL A 164 14.62 17.63 -9.64
C VAL A 164 14.51 18.74 -8.58
N ALA A 165 13.27 19.06 -8.17
CA ALA A 165 13.02 20.04 -7.12
C ALA A 165 13.60 19.63 -5.75
N ALA A 166 13.70 18.33 -5.49
CA ALA A 166 14.30 17.79 -4.25
C ALA A 166 15.83 17.93 -4.19
N GLY A 167 16.49 18.15 -5.33
CA GLY A 167 17.93 18.37 -5.40
C GLY A 167 18.76 17.22 -4.80
N ALA A 168 19.60 17.52 -3.81
CA ALA A 168 20.46 16.54 -3.18
C ALA A 168 19.71 15.41 -2.46
N SER A 169 18.52 15.66 -1.92
CA SER A 169 17.70 14.66 -1.24
C SER A 169 17.18 13.56 -2.18
N ALA A 170 17.20 13.79 -3.50
CA ALA A 170 16.77 12.79 -4.49
C ALA A 170 17.84 11.74 -4.82
N ARG A 171 19.00 11.78 -4.16
CA ARG A 171 20.09 10.80 -4.36
C ARG A 171 19.99 9.59 -3.42
N HIS A 172 19.02 9.59 -2.54
CA HIS A 172 18.74 8.59 -1.52
C HIS A 172 17.35 7.99 -1.75
#